data_d15e9e780c70ef39ce65b4a069fab5dd
#
_entry.id   d15e9e780c70ef39ce65b4a069fab5dd
#
_cell.length_a   1.000
_cell.length_b   1.000
_cell.length_c   1.000
_cell.angle_alpha   90.00
_cell.angle_beta   90.00
_cell.angle_gamma   90.00
#
_symmetry.space_group_name_H-M   'P 1'
#
loop_
_entity.id
_entity.type
_entity.pdbx_description
1 polymer ?
#
loop_
_entity_poly.entity_id
_entity_poly.type
_entity_poly.pdbx_seq_one_letter_code
_entity_poly.pdbx_strand_id
1 'polypeptide(L)'
;MWLLATLIASPSAYHPASAQDKTSQAEKRQFGNPLSEERLAVIAEAVPQSSTAVPKKARRALCFCRCGGFVHSSISSCNAALEALGSGTKAFSVDVTDDYSVFNPENLQHYDCIILNNTTNMEFPEASQLNAFMDFVIDGKGLVGIHAASDNFGRHPEARAMIGGEFGGHPWGAGGTWAFKLNEPNHALNQAFDGKGFWHKDEIYQYNPAT
;
A
#
# COMPACT_ATOMS: atom_id res chain seq x y z
N MET A 1 7.80 10.57 6.40
CA MET A 1 7.36 11.88 5.91
C MET A 1 6.73 11.67 4.54
N TRP A 2 5.43 11.77 4.46
CA TRP A 2 4.60 11.45 3.29
C TRP A 2 4.54 12.64 2.35
N LEU A 3 4.63 12.40 1.03
CA LEU A 3 4.39 13.43 0.02
C LEU A 3 2.88 13.74 -0.04
N LEU A 4 2.49 14.86 0.50
CA LEU A 4 1.17 15.45 0.28
C LEU A 4 1.20 16.24 -1.04
N ALA A 5 0.54 15.72 -2.07
CA ALA A 5 0.14 16.55 -3.20
C ALA A 5 -1.08 17.36 -2.79
N THR A 6 -0.90 18.62 -2.44
CA THR A 6 -2.02 19.54 -2.14
C THR A 6 -2.62 20.06 -3.45
N LEU A 7 -3.77 19.54 -3.85
CA LEU A 7 -4.64 20.15 -4.84
C LEU A 7 -5.85 20.76 -4.12
N ILE A 8 -6.10 22.04 -4.36
CA ILE A 8 -7.31 22.74 -3.90
C ILE A 8 -8.41 22.47 -4.92
N ALA A 9 -9.43 21.70 -4.53
CA ALA A 9 -10.61 21.45 -5.33
C ALA A 9 -11.89 21.64 -4.50
N SER A 10 -12.93 22.15 -5.14
CA SER A 10 -14.26 22.36 -4.57
C SER A 10 -14.93 21.04 -4.19
N PRO A 11 -15.80 20.99 -3.15
CA PRO A 11 -16.39 19.76 -2.67
C PRO A 11 -17.37 19.19 -3.70
N SER A 12 -17.07 17.98 -4.19
CA SER A 12 -18.03 17.13 -4.90
C SER A 12 -18.64 16.14 -3.91
N ALA A 13 -19.93 15.89 -4.03
CA ALA A 13 -20.65 14.99 -3.14
C ALA A 13 -20.11 13.54 -3.25
N TYR A 14 -19.65 13.02 -2.14
CA TYR A 14 -19.25 11.63 -1.97
C TYR A 14 -20.48 10.71 -2.06
N HIS A 15 -20.44 9.73 -2.96
CA HIS A 15 -21.39 8.62 -3.00
C HIS A 15 -20.67 7.36 -2.53
N PRO A 16 -20.91 6.86 -1.29
CA PRO A 16 -20.33 5.59 -0.85
C PRO A 16 -20.87 4.44 -1.68
N ALA A 17 -20.00 3.50 -2.07
CA ALA A 17 -20.41 2.24 -2.68
C ALA A 17 -21.43 1.53 -1.77
N SER A 18 -22.46 0.92 -2.36
CA SER A 18 -23.53 0.30 -1.59
C SER A 18 -23.01 -0.82 -0.69
N ALA A 19 -23.61 -1.00 0.48
CA ALA A 19 -23.22 -2.04 1.45
C ALA A 19 -23.25 -3.47 0.86
N GLN A 20 -24.11 -3.72 -0.13
CA GLN A 20 -24.22 -5.01 -0.83
C GLN A 20 -23.02 -5.35 -1.69
N ASP A 21 -22.37 -4.34 -2.31
CA ASP A 21 -21.18 -4.55 -3.14
C ASP A 21 -19.95 -4.89 -2.26
N LYS A 22 -19.88 -4.31 -1.07
CA LYS A 22 -18.80 -4.57 -0.10
C LYS A 22 -18.80 -6.01 0.42
N THR A 23 -19.97 -6.61 0.66
CA THR A 23 -20.09 -7.97 1.22
C THR A 23 -19.70 -9.05 0.20
N SER A 24 -20.12 -8.91 -1.06
CA SER A 24 -19.82 -9.86 -2.13
C SER A 24 -18.32 -9.89 -2.52
N GLN A 25 -17.59 -8.79 -2.26
CA GLN A 25 -16.16 -8.69 -2.53
C GLN A 25 -15.30 -9.21 -1.38
N ALA A 26 -15.78 -9.13 -0.13
CA ALA A 26 -15.07 -9.65 1.04
C ALA A 26 -14.89 -11.18 1.00
N GLU A 27 -15.76 -11.90 0.27
CA GLU A 27 -15.67 -13.34 0.06
C GLU A 27 -14.71 -13.76 -1.07
N LYS A 28 -14.24 -12.79 -1.88
CA LYS A 28 -13.25 -13.07 -2.94
C LYS A 28 -11.89 -13.34 -2.33
N ARG A 29 -11.12 -14.18 -3.02
CA ARG A 29 -9.73 -14.46 -2.64
C ARG A 29 -8.94 -13.15 -2.56
N GLN A 30 -8.38 -12.86 -1.40
CA GLN A 30 -7.69 -11.59 -1.10
C GLN A 30 -6.40 -11.38 -1.91
N PHE A 31 -5.78 -12.47 -2.38
CA PHE A 31 -4.60 -12.40 -3.26
C PHE A 31 -4.89 -11.91 -4.69
N GLY A 32 -6.16 -11.67 -5.02
CA GLY A 32 -6.58 -11.34 -6.38
C GLY A 32 -6.56 -12.55 -7.32
N ASN A 33 -6.77 -12.30 -8.62
CA ASN A 33 -6.73 -13.34 -9.64
C ASN A 33 -5.28 -13.69 -10.02
N PRO A 34 -4.99 -14.94 -10.37
CA PRO A 34 -3.70 -15.30 -10.95
C PRO A 34 -3.37 -14.42 -12.16
N LEU A 35 -2.11 -14.02 -12.27
CA LEU A 35 -1.62 -13.23 -13.40
C LEU A 35 -1.30 -14.15 -14.59
N SER A 36 -1.50 -13.64 -15.82
CA SER A 36 -1.01 -14.30 -17.02
C SER A 36 0.52 -14.26 -17.09
N GLU A 37 1.11 -15.21 -17.83
CA GLU A 37 2.56 -15.24 -18.07
C GLU A 37 3.05 -13.94 -18.74
N GLU A 38 2.27 -13.38 -19.67
CA GLU A 38 2.56 -12.10 -20.30
C GLU A 38 2.64 -10.96 -19.26
N ARG A 39 1.70 -10.91 -18.31
CA ARG A 39 1.71 -9.90 -17.25
C ARG A 39 2.91 -10.06 -16.31
N LEU A 40 3.27 -11.29 -15.98
CA LEU A 40 4.46 -11.58 -15.19
C LEU A 40 5.74 -11.18 -15.92
N ALA A 41 5.82 -11.41 -17.23
CA ALA A 41 6.96 -10.99 -18.06
C ALA A 41 7.12 -9.46 -18.07
N VAL A 42 6.02 -8.71 -18.25
CA VAL A 42 6.05 -7.23 -18.17
C VAL A 42 6.54 -6.74 -16.81
N ILE A 43 6.10 -7.36 -15.72
CA ILE A 43 6.56 -7.01 -14.38
C ILE A 43 8.06 -7.29 -14.25
N ALA A 44 8.52 -8.46 -14.68
CA ALA A 44 9.93 -8.85 -14.61
C ALA A 44 10.84 -7.92 -15.44
N GLU A 45 10.39 -7.48 -16.60
CA GLU A 45 11.13 -6.53 -17.46
C GLU A 45 11.23 -5.14 -16.82
N ALA A 46 10.21 -4.72 -16.07
CA ALA A 46 10.18 -3.42 -15.40
C ALA A 46 11.04 -3.36 -14.13
N VAL A 47 11.48 -4.49 -13.59
CA VAL A 47 12.29 -4.54 -12.36
C VAL A 47 13.70 -3.98 -12.62
N PRO A 48 14.18 -3.03 -11.79
CA PRO A 48 15.53 -2.52 -11.91
C PRO A 48 16.56 -3.62 -11.60
N GLN A 49 17.69 -3.57 -12.31
CA GLN A 49 18.77 -4.57 -12.19
C GLN A 49 19.57 -4.45 -10.88
N SER A 50 19.43 -3.33 -10.17
CA SER A 50 20.08 -3.08 -8.89
C SER A 50 19.24 -2.17 -8.03
N SER A 51 19.41 -2.29 -6.72
CA SER A 51 18.81 -1.36 -5.77
C SER A 51 19.57 -0.03 -5.72
N THR A 52 18.86 1.07 -5.51
CA THR A 52 19.46 2.39 -5.28
C THR A 52 20.12 2.50 -3.91
N ALA A 53 19.75 1.63 -2.97
CA ALA A 53 20.32 1.58 -1.62
C ALA A 53 20.89 0.18 -1.36
N VAL A 54 22.08 0.12 -0.77
CA VAL A 54 22.68 -1.13 -0.32
C VAL A 54 22.20 -1.43 1.09
N PRO A 55 21.44 -2.51 1.31
CA PRO A 55 20.98 -2.88 2.65
C PRO A 55 22.17 -3.19 3.57
N LYS A 56 22.17 -2.65 4.79
CA LYS A 56 23.21 -2.92 5.79
C LYS A 56 23.15 -4.36 6.36
N LYS A 57 22.03 -5.04 6.18
CA LYS A 57 21.78 -6.44 6.54
C LYS A 57 20.70 -7.01 5.61
N ALA A 58 20.53 -8.31 5.62
CA ALA A 58 19.37 -8.92 4.97
C ALA A 58 18.07 -8.31 5.52
N ARG A 59 17.18 -7.89 4.63
CA ARG A 59 15.89 -7.29 4.96
C ARG A 59 14.76 -8.22 4.58
N ARG A 60 13.74 -8.28 5.43
CA ARG A 60 12.54 -9.09 5.19
C ARG A 60 11.29 -8.25 5.39
N ALA A 61 10.40 -8.25 4.43
CA ALA A 61 9.12 -7.55 4.46
C ALA A 61 7.95 -8.53 4.57
N LEU A 62 6.94 -8.16 5.33
CA LEU A 62 5.64 -8.82 5.37
C LEU A 62 4.68 -8.00 4.51
N CYS A 63 4.23 -8.55 3.37
CA CYS A 63 3.21 -7.95 2.53
C CYS A 63 1.84 -8.50 2.91
N PHE A 64 1.02 -7.66 3.51
CA PHE A 64 -0.34 -8.00 3.90
C PHE A 64 -1.34 -7.42 2.90
N CYS A 65 -2.28 -8.25 2.38
CA CYS A 65 -3.17 -7.84 1.30
C CYS A 65 -4.66 -8.08 1.56
N ARG A 66 -5.07 -8.34 2.81
CA ARG A 66 -6.49 -8.55 3.14
C ARG A 66 -7.26 -7.25 3.20
N CYS A 67 -8.40 -7.21 2.51
CA CYS A 67 -9.33 -6.09 2.50
C CYS A 67 -10.55 -6.39 3.37
N GLY A 68 -11.03 -5.39 4.11
CA GLY A 68 -12.34 -5.40 4.76
C GLY A 68 -13.43 -4.76 3.90
N GLY A 69 -13.05 -4.18 2.75
CA GLY A 69 -13.92 -3.49 1.81
C GLY A 69 -13.66 -3.90 0.36
N PHE A 70 -13.49 -2.91 -0.51
CA PHE A 70 -13.26 -3.14 -1.94
C PHE A 70 -11.94 -3.89 -2.18
N VAL A 71 -11.99 -4.97 -2.98
CA VAL A 71 -10.80 -5.76 -3.36
C VAL A 71 -10.30 -5.29 -4.71
N HIS A 72 -9.17 -4.59 -4.72
CA HIS A 72 -8.57 -4.04 -5.94
C HIS A 72 -7.98 -5.15 -6.82
N SER A 73 -8.22 -5.07 -8.13
CA SER A 73 -7.64 -6.00 -9.11
C SER A 73 -6.12 -5.91 -9.22
N SER A 74 -5.53 -4.81 -8.75
CA SER A 74 -4.08 -4.57 -8.72
C SER A 74 -3.32 -5.35 -7.66
N ILE A 75 -3.98 -5.96 -6.66
CA ILE A 75 -3.34 -6.67 -5.55
C ILE A 75 -2.36 -7.74 -6.05
N SER A 76 -2.79 -8.60 -6.97
CA SER A 76 -1.94 -9.67 -7.51
C SER A 76 -0.73 -9.13 -8.28
N SER A 77 -0.92 -8.07 -9.09
CA SER A 77 0.19 -7.42 -9.80
C SER A 77 1.19 -6.77 -8.83
N CYS A 78 0.69 -6.17 -7.77
CA CYS A 78 1.54 -5.56 -6.75
C CYS A 78 2.32 -6.61 -5.95
N ASN A 79 1.69 -7.74 -5.57
CA ASN A 79 2.39 -8.85 -4.92
C ASN A 79 3.53 -9.37 -5.80
N ALA A 80 3.25 -9.67 -7.08
CA ALA A 80 4.26 -10.14 -8.01
C ALA A 80 5.39 -9.13 -8.25
N ALA A 81 5.05 -7.82 -8.30
CA ALA A 81 6.05 -6.77 -8.45
C ALA A 81 6.96 -6.66 -7.23
N LEU A 82 6.43 -6.79 -6.01
CA LEU A 82 7.22 -6.78 -4.78
C LEU A 82 8.16 -7.98 -4.69
N GLU A 83 7.69 -9.18 -5.05
CA GLU A 83 8.50 -10.40 -5.13
C GLU A 83 9.63 -10.26 -6.17
N ALA A 84 9.28 -9.75 -7.36
CA ALA A 84 10.26 -9.52 -8.43
C ALA A 84 11.29 -8.43 -8.06
N LEU A 85 10.87 -7.34 -7.42
CA LEU A 85 11.76 -6.29 -6.90
C LEU A 85 12.73 -6.86 -5.86
N GLY A 86 12.22 -7.61 -4.90
CA GLY A 86 13.06 -8.21 -3.86
C GLY A 86 14.10 -9.17 -4.43
N SER A 87 13.66 -10.10 -5.28
CA SER A 87 14.52 -11.12 -5.90
C SER A 87 15.49 -10.53 -6.93
N GLY A 88 15.06 -9.58 -7.75
CA GLY A 88 15.88 -8.94 -8.79
C GLY A 88 16.96 -8.05 -8.22
N THR A 89 16.59 -7.18 -7.28
CA THR A 89 17.54 -6.23 -6.67
C THR A 89 18.34 -6.81 -5.50
N LYS A 90 17.87 -7.94 -4.93
CA LYS A 90 18.41 -8.54 -3.69
C LYS A 90 18.43 -7.60 -2.49
N ALA A 91 17.59 -6.57 -2.52
CA ALA A 91 17.52 -5.58 -1.45
C ALA A 91 16.69 -6.07 -0.25
N PHE A 92 15.72 -6.95 -0.49
CA PHE A 92 14.86 -7.54 0.54
C PHE A 92 14.25 -8.86 0.05
N SER A 93 13.74 -9.65 0.98
CA SER A 93 12.77 -10.72 0.70
C SER A 93 11.38 -10.29 1.15
N VAL A 94 10.32 -10.85 0.55
CA VAL A 94 8.94 -10.55 0.91
C VAL A 94 8.15 -11.84 1.10
N ASP A 95 7.35 -11.88 2.17
CA ASP A 95 6.33 -12.91 2.39
C ASP A 95 4.96 -12.27 2.22
N VAL A 96 4.13 -12.84 1.37
CA VAL A 96 2.79 -12.34 1.06
C VAL A 96 1.75 -13.17 1.80
N THR A 97 0.83 -12.50 2.50
CA THR A 97 -0.24 -13.16 3.25
C THR A 97 -1.50 -12.29 3.35
N ASP A 98 -2.64 -12.94 3.60
CA ASP A 98 -3.90 -12.32 3.99
C ASP A 98 -4.40 -12.82 5.35
N ASP A 99 -3.57 -13.55 6.08
CA ASP A 99 -3.90 -14.13 7.37
C ASP A 99 -3.53 -13.18 8.52
N TYR A 100 -4.54 -12.72 9.27
CA TYR A 100 -4.34 -11.87 10.44
C TYR A 100 -3.54 -12.52 11.56
N SER A 101 -3.45 -13.85 11.62
CA SER A 101 -2.67 -14.56 12.65
C SER A 101 -1.19 -14.21 12.64
N VAL A 102 -0.68 -13.65 11.52
CA VAL A 102 0.73 -13.21 11.39
C VAL A 102 1.06 -11.99 12.27
N PHE A 103 0.05 -11.23 12.69
CA PHE A 103 0.22 -10.06 13.55
C PHE A 103 0.31 -10.47 15.02
N ASN A 104 1.45 -11.04 15.37
CA ASN A 104 1.84 -11.37 16.73
C ASN A 104 3.35 -11.11 16.92
N PRO A 105 3.84 -10.82 18.14
CA PRO A 105 5.23 -10.48 18.39
C PRO A 105 6.24 -11.54 17.95
N GLU A 106 5.91 -12.83 18.10
CA GLU A 106 6.79 -13.94 17.74
C GLU A 106 7.06 -13.97 16.24
N ASN A 107 6.05 -13.72 15.41
CA ASN A 107 6.19 -13.68 13.97
C ASN A 107 6.80 -12.36 13.50
N LEU A 108 6.29 -11.21 14.00
CA LEU A 108 6.69 -9.89 13.52
C LEU A 108 8.16 -9.55 13.82
N GLN A 109 8.78 -10.13 14.85
CA GLN A 109 10.20 -9.92 15.12
C GLN A 109 11.11 -10.28 13.94
N HIS A 110 10.67 -11.18 13.05
CA HIS A 110 11.42 -11.65 11.89
C HIS A 110 11.40 -10.69 10.70
N TYR A 111 10.62 -9.61 10.77
CA TYR A 111 10.45 -8.65 9.69
C TYR A 111 11.08 -7.30 10.04
N ASP A 112 11.50 -6.59 9.00
CA ASP A 112 11.98 -5.21 9.08
C ASP A 112 10.94 -4.19 8.62
N CYS A 113 9.93 -4.63 7.85
CA CYS A 113 8.91 -3.78 7.26
C CYS A 113 7.59 -4.53 7.10
N ILE A 114 6.47 -3.84 7.34
CA ILE A 114 5.13 -4.27 6.94
C ILE A 114 4.72 -3.43 5.72
N ILE A 115 4.21 -4.10 4.68
CA ILE A 115 3.66 -3.49 3.48
C ILE A 115 2.16 -3.80 3.46
N LEU A 116 1.33 -2.76 3.51
CA LEU A 116 -0.13 -2.88 3.37
C LEU A 116 -0.48 -2.68 1.90
N ASN A 117 -0.75 -3.79 1.20
CA ASN A 117 -1.00 -3.78 -0.23
C ASN A 117 -2.50 -3.66 -0.54
N ASN A 118 -2.95 -2.45 -0.86
CA ASN A 118 -4.35 -2.16 -1.22
C ASN A 118 -5.39 -2.64 -0.18
N THR A 119 -5.07 -2.58 1.09
CA THR A 119 -5.88 -3.06 2.21
C THR A 119 -7.01 -2.09 2.54
N THR A 120 -8.10 -2.12 1.77
CA THR A 120 -9.26 -1.22 1.95
C THR A 120 -10.08 -1.61 3.19
N ASN A 121 -10.41 -0.64 4.05
CA ASN A 121 -11.21 -0.85 5.28
C ASN A 121 -10.66 -2.00 6.16
N MET A 122 -9.35 -2.16 6.18
CA MET A 122 -8.72 -3.15 7.04
C MET A 122 -8.90 -2.77 8.50
N GLU A 123 -9.33 -3.74 9.29
CA GLU A 123 -9.42 -3.66 10.74
C GLU A 123 -8.91 -4.96 11.33
N PHE A 124 -8.21 -4.88 12.44
CA PHE A 124 -7.76 -6.08 13.14
C PHE A 124 -8.92 -6.75 13.87
N PRO A 125 -9.13 -8.07 13.69
CA PRO A 125 -10.14 -8.82 14.43
C PRO A 125 -9.93 -8.81 15.93
N GLU A 126 -8.66 -8.85 16.37
CA GLU A 126 -8.27 -8.95 17.77
C GLU A 126 -7.40 -7.76 18.20
N ALA A 127 -7.63 -7.26 19.41
CA ALA A 127 -6.85 -6.16 19.98
C ALA A 127 -5.34 -6.50 20.10
N SER A 128 -5.01 -7.76 20.35
CA SER A 128 -3.62 -8.22 20.41
C SER A 128 -2.89 -8.07 19.09
N GLN A 129 -3.57 -8.25 17.95
CA GLN A 129 -3.02 -8.06 16.62
C GLN A 129 -2.77 -6.58 16.31
N LEU A 130 -3.72 -5.72 16.68
CA LEU A 130 -3.53 -4.28 16.59
C LEU A 130 -2.33 -3.83 17.42
N ASN A 131 -2.25 -4.28 18.67
CA ASN A 131 -1.14 -3.92 19.56
C ASN A 131 0.21 -4.37 18.97
N ALA A 132 0.30 -5.61 18.48
CA ALA A 132 1.52 -6.12 17.85
C ALA A 132 1.93 -5.31 16.59
N PHE A 133 0.96 -4.87 15.78
CA PHE A 133 1.20 -3.98 14.65
C PHE A 133 1.70 -2.59 15.11
N MET A 134 1.04 -2.01 16.12
CA MET A 134 1.40 -0.70 16.67
C MET A 134 2.81 -0.73 17.26
N ASP A 135 3.10 -1.72 18.09
CA ASP A 135 4.42 -1.91 18.72
C ASP A 135 5.51 -2.06 17.66
N PHE A 136 5.26 -2.85 16.61
CA PHE A 136 6.20 -3.02 15.50
C PHE A 136 6.63 -1.68 14.88
N VAL A 137 5.70 -0.77 14.67
CA VAL A 137 5.99 0.54 14.07
C VAL A 137 6.63 1.48 15.09
N ILE A 138 6.14 1.50 16.32
CA ILE A 138 6.68 2.32 17.43
C ILE A 138 8.14 1.94 17.74
N ASP A 139 8.48 0.66 17.65
CA ASP A 139 9.84 0.15 17.82
C ASP A 139 10.79 0.50 16.65
N GLY A 140 10.33 1.30 15.71
CA GLY A 140 11.14 1.85 14.61
C GLY A 140 11.28 0.95 13.39
N LYS A 141 10.43 -0.05 13.24
CA LYS A 141 10.32 -0.86 12.02
C LYS A 141 9.60 -0.09 10.92
N GLY A 142 9.76 -0.53 9.67
CA GLY A 142 9.18 0.12 8.50
C GLY A 142 7.70 -0.17 8.30
N LEU A 143 6.95 0.84 7.83
CA LEU A 143 5.58 0.70 7.36
C LEU A 143 5.47 1.33 5.96
N VAL A 144 4.91 0.59 5.01
CA VAL A 144 4.60 1.06 3.65
C VAL A 144 3.12 0.83 3.38
N GLY A 145 2.41 1.87 3.00
CA GLY A 145 1.04 1.79 2.53
C GLY A 145 0.98 1.97 1.01
N ILE A 146 0.27 1.09 0.31
CA ILE A 146 0.07 1.17 -1.13
C ILE A 146 -1.40 1.46 -1.41
N HIS A 147 -1.64 2.56 -2.14
CA HIS A 147 -2.94 2.98 -2.64
C HIS A 147 -4.01 2.99 -1.53
N ALA A 148 -4.92 2.00 -1.50
CA ALA A 148 -6.04 1.95 -0.56
C ALA A 148 -5.66 1.67 0.90
N ALA A 149 -4.38 1.53 1.22
CA ALA A 149 -3.93 1.42 2.61
C ALA A 149 -4.30 2.65 3.47
N SER A 150 -4.53 3.80 2.84
CA SER A 150 -5.02 5.02 3.50
C SER A 150 -6.51 4.97 3.90
N ASP A 151 -7.25 3.94 3.47
CA ASP A 151 -8.67 3.70 3.82
C ASP A 151 -8.80 2.63 4.93
N ASN A 152 -7.80 2.53 5.80
CA ASN A 152 -7.75 1.56 6.89
C ASN A 152 -8.04 2.19 8.25
N PHE A 153 -8.27 1.33 9.24
CA PHE A 153 -8.30 1.67 10.67
C PHE A 153 -9.34 2.73 11.03
N GLY A 154 -10.54 2.63 10.45
CA GLY A 154 -11.65 3.56 10.72
C GLY A 154 -12.02 3.67 12.20
N ARG A 155 -11.74 2.63 13.00
CA ARG A 155 -12.02 2.57 14.44
C ARG A 155 -10.81 2.84 15.33
N HIS A 156 -9.62 3.03 14.75
CA HIS A 156 -8.34 3.15 15.46
C HIS A 156 -7.57 4.39 14.99
N PRO A 157 -7.88 5.59 15.52
CA PRO A 157 -7.26 6.86 15.09
C PRO A 157 -5.73 6.85 15.18
N GLU A 158 -5.17 6.20 16.20
CA GLU A 158 -3.72 6.08 16.40
C GLU A 158 -3.04 5.27 15.30
N ALA A 159 -3.65 4.17 14.85
CA ALA A 159 -3.14 3.39 13.71
C ALA A 159 -3.30 4.15 12.40
N ARG A 160 -4.40 4.88 12.23
CA ARG A 160 -4.64 5.76 11.08
C ARG A 160 -3.59 6.88 11.00
N ALA A 161 -3.24 7.48 12.13
CA ALA A 161 -2.22 8.51 12.21
C ALA A 161 -0.84 8.01 11.72
N MET A 162 -0.50 6.73 11.91
CA MET A 162 0.74 6.13 11.39
C MET A 162 0.77 6.07 9.86
N ILE A 163 -0.38 5.94 9.19
CA ILE A 163 -0.49 6.00 7.73
C ILE A 163 -0.24 7.44 7.21
N GLY A 164 -0.53 8.46 8.02
CA GLY A 164 -0.22 9.85 7.71
C GLY A 164 -1.26 10.59 6.87
N GLY A 165 -2.33 9.92 6.43
CA GLY A 165 -3.44 10.51 5.70
C GLY A 165 -4.62 9.55 5.64
N GLU A 166 -5.83 10.10 5.63
CA GLU A 166 -7.07 9.34 5.51
C GLU A 166 -7.65 9.51 4.10
N PHE A 167 -8.11 8.42 3.51
CA PHE A 167 -8.81 8.45 2.23
C PHE A 167 -10.08 9.31 2.33
N GLY A 168 -10.13 10.39 1.56
CA GLY A 168 -11.26 11.32 1.51
C GLY A 168 -12.13 11.19 0.26
N GLY A 169 -11.79 10.29 -0.65
CA GLY A 169 -12.47 10.06 -1.91
C GLY A 169 -11.53 10.07 -3.12
N HIS A 170 -12.09 9.78 -4.31
CA HIS A 170 -11.36 9.84 -5.59
C HIS A 170 -12.15 10.71 -6.59
N PRO A 171 -12.03 12.04 -6.49
CA PRO A 171 -12.77 12.98 -7.36
C PRO A 171 -12.39 12.83 -8.83
N TRP A 172 -11.22 12.24 -9.12
CA TRP A 172 -10.75 11.94 -10.48
C TRP A 172 -10.67 10.43 -10.66
N GLY A 173 -11.56 9.90 -11.50
CA GLY A 173 -11.67 8.45 -11.73
C GLY A 173 -10.61 7.89 -12.65
N ALA A 174 -10.49 6.55 -12.68
CA ALA A 174 -9.47 5.79 -13.41
C ALA A 174 -9.46 5.98 -14.94
N GLY A 175 -10.48 6.62 -15.52
CA GLY A 175 -10.55 6.90 -16.98
C GLY A 175 -9.67 8.05 -17.45
N GLY A 176 -9.24 8.93 -16.55
CA GLY A 176 -8.47 10.13 -16.85
C GLY A 176 -6.95 9.90 -16.85
N THR A 177 -6.24 10.84 -17.48
CA THR A 177 -4.77 10.93 -17.41
C THR A 177 -4.40 12.21 -16.69
N TRP A 178 -3.61 12.12 -15.64
CA TRP A 178 -3.34 13.20 -14.71
C TRP A 178 -1.86 13.49 -14.63
N ALA A 179 -1.53 14.76 -14.39
CA ALA A 179 -0.16 15.20 -14.18
C ALA A 179 0.19 15.16 -12.69
N PHE A 180 1.30 14.52 -12.36
CA PHE A 180 1.86 14.49 -11.02
C PHE A 180 3.08 15.39 -10.94
N LYS A 181 3.11 16.25 -9.93
CA LYS A 181 4.26 17.09 -9.58
C LYS A 181 4.89 16.56 -8.31
N LEU A 182 6.20 16.42 -8.32
CA LEU A 182 6.95 16.08 -7.11
C LEU A 182 7.14 17.34 -6.28
N ASN A 183 6.59 17.37 -5.06
CA ASN A 183 6.79 18.50 -4.14
C ASN A 183 8.21 18.50 -3.55
N GLU A 184 8.78 17.32 -3.34
CA GLU A 184 10.15 17.11 -2.84
C GLU A 184 10.97 16.29 -3.85
N PRO A 185 11.37 16.87 -4.99
CA PRO A 185 12.00 16.12 -6.09
C PRO A 185 13.35 15.49 -5.69
N ASN A 186 14.03 16.05 -4.69
CA ASN A 186 15.33 15.56 -4.20
C ASN A 186 15.21 14.56 -3.02
N HIS A 187 13.99 14.25 -2.58
CA HIS A 187 13.81 13.27 -1.51
C HIS A 187 14.25 11.88 -1.98
N ALA A 188 14.87 11.11 -1.08
CA ALA A 188 15.40 9.79 -1.41
C ALA A 188 14.37 8.83 -2.05
N LEU A 189 13.11 8.88 -1.61
CA LEU A 189 12.01 8.08 -2.16
C LEU A 189 11.57 8.51 -3.58
N ASN A 190 11.98 9.71 -4.03
CA ASN A 190 11.63 10.24 -5.34
C ASN A 190 12.74 10.09 -6.38
N GLN A 191 13.84 9.42 -6.04
CA GLN A 191 14.97 9.24 -6.96
C GLN A 191 14.59 8.51 -8.26
N ALA A 192 13.63 7.58 -8.20
CA ALA A 192 13.14 6.86 -9.38
C ALA A 192 12.51 7.77 -10.44
N PHE A 193 12.09 8.99 -10.08
CA PHE A 193 11.47 9.95 -10.99
C PHE A 193 12.46 10.98 -11.55
N ASP A 194 13.75 10.91 -11.19
CA ASP A 194 14.81 11.82 -11.67
C ASP A 194 14.44 13.31 -11.51
N GLY A 195 13.78 13.64 -10.41
CA GLY A 195 13.31 15.00 -10.10
C GLY A 195 12.17 15.52 -10.98
N LYS A 196 11.61 14.68 -11.87
CA LYS A 196 10.60 15.08 -12.85
C LYS A 196 9.20 14.63 -12.43
N GLY A 197 8.22 15.49 -12.68
CA GLY A 197 6.82 15.07 -12.67
C GLY A 197 6.50 14.11 -13.82
N PHE A 198 5.37 13.43 -13.75
CA PHE A 198 4.97 12.45 -14.75
C PHE A 198 3.46 12.49 -15.00
N TRP A 199 3.03 11.90 -16.11
CA TRP A 199 1.64 11.67 -16.42
C TRP A 199 1.29 10.23 -16.14
N HIS A 200 0.13 10.01 -15.49
CA HIS A 200 -0.35 8.66 -15.20
C HIS A 200 -1.86 8.56 -15.45
N LYS A 201 -2.29 7.42 -15.99
CA LYS A 201 -3.70 7.14 -16.22
C LYS A 201 -4.17 6.21 -15.11
N ASP A 202 -4.83 6.80 -14.12
CA ASP A 202 -5.44 6.10 -12.99
C ASP A 202 -6.41 7.03 -12.27
N GLU A 203 -7.05 6.54 -11.21
CA GLU A 203 -7.75 7.39 -10.26
C GLU A 203 -6.77 8.15 -9.36
N ILE A 204 -7.21 9.31 -8.85
CA ILE A 204 -6.43 10.07 -7.88
C ILE A 204 -7.23 10.18 -6.59
N TYR A 205 -6.59 9.79 -5.48
CA TYR A 205 -7.14 9.94 -4.16
C TYR A 205 -6.97 11.36 -3.64
N GLN A 206 -8.04 11.85 -3.03
CA GLN A 206 -8.00 13.01 -2.14
C GLN A 206 -7.79 12.50 -0.72
N TYR A 207 -6.89 13.14 0.01
CA TYR A 207 -6.60 12.78 1.39
C TYR A 207 -7.09 13.87 2.34
N ASN A 208 -7.68 13.43 3.45
CA ASN A 208 -7.88 14.27 4.62
C ASN A 208 -6.65 14.11 5.53
N PRO A 209 -6.25 15.17 6.27
CA PRO A 209 -5.23 15.01 7.30
C PRO A 209 -5.67 13.93 8.29
N ALA A 210 -4.73 13.08 8.71
CA ALA A 210 -4.99 12.17 9.82
C ALA A 210 -5.18 13.01 11.09
N THR A 211 -6.34 12.89 11.72
CA THR A 211 -6.72 13.63 12.95
C THR A 211 -6.50 12.77 14.17
#